data_8a1f7a6868f6d4b6ac4c69b4e2157a9b
#
_entry.id   8a1f7a6868f6d4b6ac4c69b4e2157a9b
#
_cell.length_a   1.000
_cell.length_b   1.000
_cell.length_c   1.000
_cell.angle_alpha   90.00
_cell.angle_beta   90.00
_cell.angle_gamma   90.00
#
_symmetry.space_group_name_H-M   'P 1'
#
loop_
_entity.id
_entity.type
_entity.pdbx_description
1 polymer ?
#
loop_
_entity_poly.entity_id
_entity_poly.type
_entity_poly.pdbx_seq_one_letter_code
_entity_poly.pdbx_strand_id
1 'polypeptide(L)'
;VEQSAAALTAMADDFFDHPEVGLQEFHAFETLTGWLEKEGFTVERGIAGMDTAFRAVWKHGEGGPNIGLLCEYDALAGLGHACGHHMQGPAILGAAKALKDAAIDAPYTITVYGTPAEESISGKVVMLENGCTFEELDVALMMHGGPATQVDVKSLALNKLKIIYHGVCSHAALKPEKGRSALD
;
A
#
# COMPACT_ATOMS: atom_id res chain seq x y z
N VAL A 1 15.08 -1.74 -16.32
CA VAL A 1 15.10 -0.98 -15.06
C VAL A 1 15.82 0.36 -15.25
N GLU A 2 17.08 0.40 -15.76
CA GLU A 2 17.84 1.65 -15.92
C GLU A 2 17.11 2.71 -16.75
N GLN A 3 16.44 2.31 -17.84
CA GLN A 3 15.67 3.23 -18.71
C GLN A 3 14.47 3.89 -17.99
N SER A 4 13.92 3.25 -16.98
CA SER A 4 12.78 3.75 -16.22
C SER A 4 13.18 4.35 -14.87
N ALA A 5 14.45 4.26 -14.46
CA ALA A 5 14.91 4.65 -13.12
C ALA A 5 14.55 6.11 -12.79
N ALA A 6 14.82 7.04 -13.71
CA ALA A 6 14.50 8.45 -13.49
C ALA A 6 13.01 8.72 -13.29
N ALA A 7 12.14 8.05 -14.06
CA ALA A 7 10.69 8.20 -13.93
C ALA A 7 10.16 7.58 -12.63
N LEU A 8 10.69 6.42 -12.23
CA LEU A 8 10.30 5.75 -10.98
C LEU A 8 10.79 6.52 -9.75
N THR A 9 12.00 7.11 -9.81
CA THR A 9 12.49 7.99 -8.74
C THR A 9 11.64 9.24 -8.63
N ALA A 10 11.34 9.92 -9.74
CA ALA A 10 10.49 11.09 -9.73
C ALA A 10 9.08 10.79 -9.19
N MET A 11 8.54 9.60 -9.47
CA MET A 11 7.26 9.14 -8.90
C MET A 11 7.35 8.95 -7.38
N ALA A 12 8.46 8.39 -6.88
CA ALA A 12 8.67 8.22 -5.44
C ALA A 12 8.81 9.58 -4.74
N ASP A 13 9.54 10.53 -5.34
CA ASP A 13 9.68 11.89 -4.83
C ASP A 13 8.33 12.63 -4.81
N ASP A 14 7.53 12.48 -5.88
CA ASP A 14 6.19 13.06 -5.98
C ASP A 14 5.24 12.52 -4.88
N PHE A 15 5.24 11.22 -4.63
CA PHE A 15 4.45 10.64 -3.53
C PHE A 15 4.93 11.13 -2.16
N PHE A 16 6.24 11.27 -1.97
CA PHE A 16 6.80 11.80 -0.73
C PHE A 16 6.35 13.24 -0.46
N ASP A 17 6.33 14.07 -1.50
CA ASP A 17 5.94 15.49 -1.42
C ASP A 17 4.41 15.68 -1.28
N HIS A 18 3.61 14.67 -1.70
CA HIS A 18 2.14 14.68 -1.66
C HIS A 18 1.58 13.48 -0.87
N PRO A 19 1.86 13.40 0.45
CA PRO A 19 1.48 12.23 1.23
C PRO A 19 -0.04 12.15 1.41
N GLU A 20 -0.62 10.99 1.12
CA GLU A 20 -2.03 10.68 1.25
C GLU A 20 -2.25 9.60 2.31
N VAL A 21 -3.21 9.81 3.21
CA VAL A 21 -3.53 8.83 4.27
C VAL A 21 -4.45 7.73 3.76
N GLY A 22 -4.47 6.62 4.46
CA GLY A 22 -5.26 5.44 4.09
C GLY A 22 -6.72 5.75 3.71
N LEU A 23 -7.19 5.11 2.64
CA LEU A 23 -8.47 5.31 1.95
C LEU A 23 -8.60 6.67 1.23
N GLN A 24 -7.56 7.46 1.14
CA GLN A 24 -7.52 8.75 0.44
C GLN A 24 -6.32 8.84 -0.53
N GLU A 25 -5.70 7.72 -0.87
CA GLU A 25 -4.50 7.61 -1.70
C GLU A 25 -4.83 7.72 -3.20
N PHE A 26 -5.68 8.66 -3.59
CA PHE A 26 -6.18 8.77 -4.97
C PHE A 26 -5.09 9.19 -5.96
N HIS A 27 -4.19 10.09 -5.58
CA HIS A 27 -3.09 10.53 -6.45
C HIS A 27 -2.11 9.38 -6.72
N ALA A 28 -1.68 8.68 -5.67
CA ALA A 28 -0.81 7.53 -5.80
C ALA A 28 -1.49 6.41 -6.60
N PHE A 29 -2.75 6.10 -6.30
CA PHE A 29 -3.55 5.11 -7.00
C PHE A 29 -3.66 5.39 -8.52
N GLU A 30 -4.04 6.61 -8.92
CA GLU A 30 -4.16 6.99 -10.33
C GLU A 30 -2.81 6.95 -11.05
N THR A 31 -1.74 7.38 -10.38
CA THR A 31 -0.39 7.37 -10.94
C THR A 31 0.10 5.95 -11.18
N LEU A 32 -0.05 5.06 -10.19
CA LEU A 32 0.38 3.66 -10.28
C LEU A 32 -0.42 2.89 -11.34
N THR A 33 -1.74 3.01 -11.30
CA THR A 33 -2.61 2.32 -12.26
C THR A 33 -2.41 2.83 -13.69
N GLY A 34 -2.29 4.15 -13.87
CA GLY A 34 -2.03 4.75 -15.18
C GLY A 34 -0.67 4.35 -15.77
N TRP A 35 0.35 4.14 -14.93
CA TRP A 35 1.64 3.63 -15.37
C TRP A 35 1.53 2.16 -15.83
N LEU A 36 0.84 1.31 -15.07
CA LEU A 36 0.62 -0.11 -15.40
C LEU A 36 -0.17 -0.27 -16.70
N GLU A 37 -1.20 0.55 -16.93
CA GLU A 37 -1.93 0.55 -18.21
C GLU A 37 -1.04 0.91 -19.40
N LYS A 38 -0.20 1.93 -19.27
CA LYS A 38 0.78 2.31 -20.30
C LYS A 38 1.77 1.19 -20.60
N GLU A 39 2.13 0.40 -19.59
CA GLU A 39 2.96 -0.77 -19.75
C GLU A 39 2.19 -2.01 -20.27
N GLY A 40 0.89 -1.89 -20.55
CA GLY A 40 0.07 -2.94 -21.15
C GLY A 40 -0.51 -3.96 -20.17
N PHE A 41 -0.57 -3.63 -18.89
CA PHE A 41 -1.33 -4.42 -17.90
C PHE A 41 -2.83 -4.15 -18.05
N THR A 42 -3.64 -5.16 -17.82
CA THR A 42 -5.10 -5.00 -17.63
C THR A 42 -5.36 -4.64 -16.17
N VAL A 43 -5.91 -3.46 -15.92
CA VAL A 43 -6.11 -2.93 -14.57
C VAL A 43 -7.58 -2.99 -14.17
N GLU A 44 -7.85 -3.58 -13.02
CA GLU A 44 -9.11 -3.55 -12.30
C GLU A 44 -8.98 -2.62 -11.10
N ARG A 45 -9.84 -1.61 -11.02
CA ARG A 45 -9.83 -0.56 -10.00
C ARG A 45 -10.96 -0.75 -9.00
N GLY A 46 -10.77 -0.30 -7.75
CA GLY A 46 -11.79 -0.33 -6.72
C GLY A 46 -12.15 -1.75 -6.25
N ILE A 47 -11.17 -2.66 -6.24
CA ILE A 47 -11.39 -4.04 -5.82
C ILE A 47 -11.66 -4.14 -4.31
N ALA A 48 -12.29 -5.24 -3.89
CA ALA A 48 -12.61 -5.50 -2.50
C ALA A 48 -13.40 -4.36 -1.80
N GLY A 49 -14.15 -3.55 -2.57
CA GLY A 49 -14.92 -2.42 -2.03
C GLY A 49 -14.07 -1.25 -1.51
N MET A 50 -12.81 -1.19 -1.90
CA MET A 50 -11.88 -0.12 -1.55
C MET A 50 -11.51 0.69 -2.80
N ASP A 51 -11.96 1.94 -2.87
CA ASP A 51 -11.86 2.79 -4.08
C ASP A 51 -10.41 2.97 -4.58
N THR A 52 -9.43 2.94 -3.68
CA THR A 52 -8.01 3.08 -4.00
C THR A 52 -7.26 1.75 -4.11
N ALA A 53 -7.93 0.60 -3.98
CA ALA A 53 -7.32 -0.70 -4.23
C ALA A 53 -7.39 -1.08 -5.72
N PHE A 54 -6.38 -1.80 -6.21
CA PHE A 54 -6.37 -2.27 -7.59
C PHE A 54 -5.70 -3.64 -7.74
N ARG A 55 -6.01 -4.28 -8.86
CA ARG A 55 -5.36 -5.48 -9.37
C ARG A 55 -5.00 -5.25 -10.84
N ALA A 56 -3.75 -5.47 -11.20
CA ALA A 56 -3.27 -5.31 -12.55
C ALA A 56 -2.58 -6.60 -13.03
N VAL A 57 -2.96 -7.09 -14.19
CA VAL A 57 -2.50 -8.39 -14.72
C VAL A 57 -1.85 -8.23 -16.07
N TRP A 58 -0.72 -8.89 -16.25
CA TRP A 58 -0.07 -9.10 -17.52
C TRP A 58 0.31 -10.58 -17.68
N LYS A 59 0.05 -11.15 -18.86
CA LYS A 59 0.29 -12.57 -19.16
C LYS A 59 1.27 -12.74 -20.30
N HIS A 60 2.17 -13.71 -20.15
CA HIS A 60 3.05 -14.21 -21.20
C HIS A 60 2.73 -15.69 -21.46
N GLY A 61 2.13 -15.99 -22.63
CA GLY A 61 1.69 -17.33 -22.98
C GLY A 61 0.49 -17.81 -22.15
N GLU A 62 0.26 -19.12 -22.21
CA GLU A 62 -0.85 -19.78 -21.50
C GLU A 62 -0.30 -20.68 -20.39
N GLY A 63 -0.86 -20.56 -19.19
CA GLY A 63 -0.42 -21.30 -18.00
C GLY A 63 0.83 -20.71 -17.34
N GLY A 64 1.61 -21.56 -16.64
CA GLY A 64 2.77 -21.14 -15.86
C GLY A 64 2.40 -20.47 -14.53
N PRO A 65 3.41 -20.06 -13.71
CA PRO A 65 3.18 -19.46 -12.41
C PRO A 65 2.59 -18.06 -12.50
N ASN A 66 1.75 -17.72 -11.52
CA ASN A 66 1.27 -16.36 -11.30
C ASN A 66 2.07 -15.70 -10.17
N ILE A 67 2.89 -14.71 -10.53
CA ILE A 67 3.79 -13.99 -9.62
C ILE A 67 3.07 -12.75 -9.15
N GLY A 68 2.71 -12.72 -7.86
CA GLY A 68 2.09 -11.58 -7.19
C GLY A 68 3.13 -10.59 -6.69
N LEU A 69 2.92 -9.31 -7.00
CA LEU A 69 3.70 -8.18 -6.51
C LEU A 69 2.75 -7.23 -5.78
N LEU A 70 2.99 -7.01 -4.50
CA LEU A 70 2.11 -6.20 -3.66
C LEU A 70 2.80 -4.88 -3.30
N CYS A 71 2.05 -3.77 -3.31
CA CYS A 71 2.56 -2.48 -2.87
C CYS A 71 1.54 -1.73 -2.01
N GLU A 72 2.05 -1.07 -1.00
CA GLU A 72 1.39 -0.08 -0.16
C GLU A 72 1.80 1.32 -0.64
N TYR A 73 0.97 2.32 -0.42
CA TYR A 73 1.23 3.71 -0.84
C TYR A 73 0.59 4.74 0.07
N ASP A 74 0.02 4.33 1.21
CA ASP A 74 -0.52 5.23 2.20
C ASP A 74 0.57 5.84 3.11
N ALA A 75 0.30 7.03 3.62
CA ALA A 75 1.13 7.77 4.55
C ALA A 75 0.56 7.76 5.96
N LEU A 76 1.40 8.03 6.94
CA LEU A 76 1.03 8.19 8.33
C LEU A 76 0.41 9.58 8.57
N ALA A 77 -0.73 9.62 9.24
CA ALA A 77 -1.39 10.87 9.57
C ALA A 77 -0.49 11.79 10.41
N GLY A 78 -0.20 12.98 9.90
CA GLY A 78 0.63 13.99 10.54
C GLY A 78 2.15 13.73 10.48
N LEU A 79 2.60 12.63 9.89
CA LEU A 79 4.01 12.27 9.74
C LEU A 79 4.45 12.10 8.28
N GLY A 80 3.52 12.02 7.34
CA GLY A 80 3.85 11.75 5.96
C GLY A 80 4.36 10.32 5.75
N HIS A 81 5.21 10.12 4.74
CA HIS A 81 5.76 8.80 4.39
C HIS A 81 6.91 8.33 5.29
N ALA A 82 6.73 8.41 6.62
CA ALA A 82 7.76 7.97 7.57
C ALA A 82 7.99 6.45 7.57
N CYS A 83 7.04 5.65 7.08
CA CYS A 83 7.19 4.21 6.88
C CYS A 83 7.86 3.84 5.54
N GLY A 84 7.96 4.79 4.61
CA GLY A 84 8.64 4.59 3.32
C GLY A 84 7.75 4.02 2.21
N HIS A 85 6.42 3.99 2.36
CA HIS A 85 5.50 3.45 1.35
C HIS A 85 5.58 4.18 0.00
N HIS A 86 5.97 5.47 -0.03
CA HIS A 86 6.21 6.23 -1.26
C HIS A 86 7.18 5.54 -2.24
N MET A 87 8.11 4.72 -1.73
CA MET A 87 9.07 3.98 -2.55
C MET A 87 8.53 2.62 -3.04
N GLN A 88 7.57 2.03 -2.33
CA GLN A 88 7.10 0.67 -2.63
C GLN A 88 6.43 0.58 -4.00
N GLY A 89 5.45 1.46 -4.27
CA GLY A 89 4.76 1.49 -5.56
C GLY A 89 5.73 1.56 -6.73
N PRO A 90 6.57 2.62 -6.82
CA PRO A 90 7.56 2.75 -7.88
C PRO A 90 8.51 1.55 -8.02
N ALA A 91 8.99 0.98 -6.91
CA ALA A 91 9.87 -0.19 -6.95
C ALA A 91 9.15 -1.44 -7.49
N ILE A 92 7.90 -1.67 -7.09
CA ILE A 92 7.06 -2.76 -7.59
C ILE A 92 6.76 -2.59 -9.09
N LEU A 93 6.45 -1.37 -9.55
CA LEU A 93 6.31 -1.09 -10.98
C LEU A 93 7.58 -1.40 -11.76
N GLY A 94 8.74 -1.03 -11.21
CA GLY A 94 10.05 -1.35 -11.78
C GLY A 94 10.31 -2.85 -11.86
N ALA A 95 9.94 -3.60 -10.82
CA ALA A 95 10.05 -5.06 -10.79
C ALA A 95 9.11 -5.73 -11.80
N ALA A 96 7.85 -5.29 -11.87
CA ALA A 96 6.85 -5.79 -12.82
C ALA A 96 7.31 -5.58 -14.27
N LYS A 97 7.80 -4.36 -14.56
CA LYS A 97 8.36 -4.05 -15.88
C LYS A 97 9.62 -4.88 -16.19
N ALA A 98 10.52 -5.05 -15.25
CA ALA A 98 11.73 -5.83 -15.45
C ALA A 98 11.40 -7.30 -15.75
N LEU A 99 10.46 -7.90 -15.02
CA LEU A 99 9.98 -9.25 -15.29
C LEU A 99 9.34 -9.37 -16.67
N LYS A 100 8.48 -8.43 -17.04
CA LYS A 100 7.84 -8.38 -18.36
C LYS A 100 8.87 -8.28 -19.49
N ASP A 101 9.88 -7.39 -19.34
CA ASP A 101 10.89 -7.13 -20.37
C ASP A 101 12.00 -8.19 -20.41
N ALA A 102 12.08 -9.08 -19.41
CA ALA A 102 13.10 -10.12 -19.32
C ALA A 102 12.98 -11.19 -20.41
N ALA A 103 11.89 -11.21 -21.16
CA ALA A 103 11.63 -12.14 -22.27
C ALA A 103 11.95 -13.61 -21.91
N ILE A 104 11.46 -14.05 -20.75
CA ILE A 104 11.65 -15.43 -20.26
C ILE A 104 10.94 -16.39 -21.22
N ASP A 105 11.65 -17.39 -21.71
CA ASP A 105 11.11 -18.40 -22.64
C ASP A 105 10.30 -19.47 -21.88
N ALA A 106 9.26 -19.01 -21.18
CA ALA A 106 8.30 -19.86 -20.47
C ALA A 106 7.03 -19.05 -20.21
N PRO A 107 5.84 -19.67 -20.16
CA PRO A 107 4.62 -18.96 -19.80
C PRO A 107 4.61 -18.55 -18.32
N TYR A 108 4.13 -17.34 -18.02
CA TYR A 108 3.93 -16.83 -16.66
C TYR A 108 2.95 -15.65 -16.65
N THR A 109 2.42 -15.38 -15.49
CA THR A 109 1.56 -14.21 -15.24
C THR A 109 2.22 -13.32 -14.18
N ILE A 110 2.13 -12.01 -14.36
CA ILE A 110 2.48 -11.01 -13.35
C ILE A 110 1.19 -10.37 -12.89
N THR A 111 0.90 -10.43 -11.59
CA THR A 111 -0.24 -9.75 -10.98
C THR A 111 0.25 -8.73 -9.95
N VAL A 112 -0.03 -7.45 -10.18
CA VAL A 112 0.29 -6.38 -9.24
C VAL A 112 -0.97 -6.04 -8.44
N TYR A 113 -0.86 -6.09 -7.13
CA TYR A 113 -1.90 -5.65 -6.21
C TYR A 113 -1.51 -4.34 -5.52
N GLY A 114 -2.34 -3.32 -5.67
CA GLY A 114 -2.29 -2.13 -4.84
C GLY A 114 -3.12 -2.35 -3.58
N THR A 115 -2.46 -2.31 -2.43
CA THR A 115 -3.04 -2.64 -1.13
C THR A 115 -3.02 -1.42 -0.22
N PRO A 116 -4.06 -0.53 -0.31
CA PRO A 116 -4.12 0.74 0.41
C PRO A 116 -4.34 0.57 1.91
N ALA A 117 -4.22 1.67 2.66
CA ALA A 117 -4.65 1.82 4.05
C ALA A 117 -4.00 0.81 5.03
N GLU A 118 -2.71 0.50 4.84
CA GLU A 118 -1.98 -0.40 5.75
C GLU A 118 -1.90 0.20 7.15
N GLU A 119 -1.49 1.47 7.25
CA GLU A 119 -1.21 2.19 8.50
C GLU A 119 -2.47 2.45 9.35
N SER A 120 -3.63 2.46 8.73
CA SER A 120 -4.89 2.80 9.39
C SER A 120 -5.73 1.57 9.77
N ILE A 121 -6.20 0.81 8.80
CA ILE A 121 -7.16 -0.28 8.96
C ILE A 121 -6.61 -1.66 8.63
N SER A 122 -5.30 -1.77 8.34
CA SER A 122 -4.69 -3.01 7.85
C SER A 122 -5.36 -3.47 6.54
N GLY A 123 -5.27 -2.63 5.51
CA GLY A 123 -6.05 -2.76 4.27
C GLY A 123 -6.06 -4.14 3.64
N LYS A 124 -4.94 -4.89 3.65
CA LYS A 124 -4.89 -6.27 3.15
C LYS A 124 -5.84 -7.22 3.90
N VAL A 125 -6.03 -7.00 5.21
CA VAL A 125 -7.00 -7.78 6.01
C VAL A 125 -8.42 -7.47 5.55
N VAL A 126 -8.74 -6.19 5.37
CA VAL A 126 -10.05 -5.76 4.83
C VAL A 126 -10.28 -6.32 3.42
N MET A 127 -9.25 -6.31 2.57
CA MET A 127 -9.35 -6.92 1.23
C MET A 127 -9.69 -8.42 1.32
N LEU A 128 -9.03 -9.16 2.23
CA LEU A 128 -9.33 -10.59 2.46
C LEU A 128 -10.77 -10.79 2.96
N GLU A 129 -11.22 -10.01 3.95
CA GLU A 129 -12.59 -10.07 4.48
C GLU A 129 -13.65 -9.76 3.41
N ASN A 130 -13.31 -8.93 2.44
CA ASN A 130 -14.16 -8.58 1.30
C ASN A 130 -13.99 -9.49 0.08
N GLY A 131 -13.33 -10.64 0.25
CA GLY A 131 -13.26 -11.71 -0.75
C GLY A 131 -12.08 -11.65 -1.74
N CYS A 132 -11.13 -10.73 -1.56
CA CYS A 132 -9.88 -10.75 -2.31
C CYS A 132 -8.91 -11.71 -1.62
N THR A 133 -8.90 -12.98 -2.02
CA THR A 133 -8.19 -14.04 -1.30
C THR A 133 -6.73 -14.19 -1.69
N PHE A 134 -6.29 -13.56 -2.78
CA PHE A 134 -4.95 -13.75 -3.37
C PHE A 134 -4.61 -15.21 -3.75
N GLU A 135 -5.60 -16.12 -3.72
CA GLU A 135 -5.40 -17.56 -4.01
C GLU A 135 -5.00 -17.87 -5.45
N GLU A 136 -5.16 -16.91 -6.35
CA GLU A 136 -4.69 -17.04 -7.73
C GLU A 136 -3.16 -16.98 -7.87
N LEU A 137 -2.44 -16.57 -6.82
CA LEU A 137 -0.99 -16.37 -6.83
C LEU A 137 -0.26 -17.64 -6.41
N ASP A 138 0.73 -18.06 -7.19
CA ASP A 138 1.66 -19.12 -6.79
C ASP A 138 2.73 -18.62 -5.82
N VAL A 139 3.08 -17.33 -5.92
CA VAL A 139 3.98 -16.64 -5.00
C VAL A 139 3.55 -15.17 -4.87
N ALA A 140 3.62 -14.63 -3.67
CA ALA A 140 3.41 -13.21 -3.39
C ALA A 140 4.69 -12.59 -2.82
N LEU A 141 5.13 -11.50 -3.42
CA LEU A 141 6.33 -10.76 -3.04
C LEU A 141 5.95 -9.31 -2.72
N MET A 142 6.50 -8.79 -1.65
CA MET A 142 6.36 -7.37 -1.26
C MET A 142 7.72 -6.86 -0.80
N MET A 143 8.14 -5.71 -1.33
CA MET A 143 9.30 -5.00 -0.81
C MET A 143 8.84 -3.99 0.24
N HIS A 144 9.52 -3.91 1.36
CA HIS A 144 9.26 -2.91 2.39
C HIS A 144 10.55 -2.22 2.81
N GLY A 145 10.49 -0.90 3.05
CA GLY A 145 11.61 -0.12 3.57
C GLY A 145 12.06 -0.63 4.94
N GLY A 146 13.38 -0.63 5.18
CA GLY A 146 13.92 -1.07 6.46
C GLY A 146 15.39 -0.66 6.64
N PRO A 147 15.92 -0.78 7.87
CA PRO A 147 17.29 -0.34 8.18
C PRO A 147 18.38 -1.25 7.60
N ALA A 148 18.02 -2.41 7.08
CA ALA A 148 18.93 -3.37 6.47
C ALA A 148 18.22 -4.19 5.40
N THR A 149 18.96 -4.65 4.39
CA THR A 149 18.44 -5.59 3.40
C THR A 149 18.27 -6.97 4.04
N GLN A 150 17.04 -7.47 4.05
CA GLN A 150 16.69 -8.78 4.58
C GLN A 150 15.75 -9.50 3.63
N VAL A 151 15.85 -10.82 3.58
CA VAL A 151 14.91 -11.72 2.91
C VAL A 151 14.16 -12.50 3.98
N ASP A 152 12.86 -12.70 3.82
CA ASP A 152 12.01 -13.41 4.78
C ASP A 152 11.99 -12.74 6.17
N VAL A 153 11.50 -11.51 6.21
CA VAL A 153 11.23 -10.80 7.47
C VAL A 153 9.98 -11.40 8.12
N LYS A 154 10.12 -11.84 9.38
CA LYS A 154 8.98 -12.38 10.14
C LYS A 154 8.21 -11.24 10.80
N SER A 155 6.91 -11.18 10.55
CA SER A 155 6.01 -10.23 11.20
C SER A 155 5.63 -10.69 12.61
N LEU A 156 5.37 -9.70 13.49
CA LEU A 156 4.86 -9.91 14.83
C LEU A 156 3.35 -9.63 14.84
N ALA A 157 2.63 -10.26 15.78
CA ALA A 157 1.23 -9.94 16.03
C ALA A 157 1.10 -8.53 16.65
N LEU A 158 0.11 -7.78 16.23
CA LEU A 158 -0.19 -6.44 16.74
C LEU A 158 -1.65 -6.33 17.15
N ASN A 159 -1.88 -5.73 18.32
CA ASN A 159 -3.20 -5.28 18.76
C ASN A 159 -3.17 -3.76 18.93
N LYS A 160 -4.09 -3.04 18.26
CA LYS A 160 -4.27 -1.59 18.45
C LYS A 160 -5.40 -1.34 19.44
N LEU A 161 -5.16 -0.51 20.46
CA LEU A 161 -6.15 -0.12 21.46
C LEU A 161 -6.22 1.41 21.53
N LYS A 162 -7.44 1.96 21.40
CA LYS A 162 -7.70 3.37 21.62
C LYS A 162 -8.61 3.55 22.83
N ILE A 163 -8.10 4.20 23.86
CA ILE A 163 -8.88 4.54 25.07
C ILE A 163 -9.21 6.03 25.03
N ILE A 164 -10.49 6.34 25.12
CA ILE A 164 -10.96 7.73 25.07
C ILE A 164 -11.62 8.06 26.40
N TYR A 165 -11.09 9.09 27.08
CA TYR A 165 -11.64 9.63 28.30
C TYR A 165 -12.38 10.94 28.00
N HIS A 166 -13.57 11.10 28.56
CA HIS A 166 -14.41 12.29 28.39
C HIS A 166 -14.51 13.08 29.68
N GLY A 167 -13.98 14.30 29.67
CA GLY A 167 -14.04 15.24 30.78
C GLY A 167 -14.85 16.49 30.45
N VAL A 168 -15.02 17.36 31.43
CA VAL A 168 -15.63 18.68 31.27
C VAL A 168 -14.68 19.72 31.83
N CYS A 169 -14.28 20.67 30.98
CA CYS A 169 -13.41 21.76 31.39
C CYS A 169 -14.17 22.76 32.26
N SER A 170 -13.53 23.22 33.32
CA SER A 170 -13.96 24.39 34.12
C SER A 170 -12.78 25.22 34.61
N HIS A 171 -13.02 26.45 35.01
CA HIS A 171 -11.99 27.26 35.66
C HIS A 171 -11.75 26.80 37.09
N ALA A 172 -10.54 26.32 37.37
CA ALA A 172 -10.19 25.66 38.65
C ALA A 172 -10.44 26.47 39.91
N ALA A 173 -10.35 27.81 39.80
CA ALA A 173 -10.57 28.72 40.95
C ALA A 173 -11.98 29.33 41.03
N LEU A 174 -12.69 29.43 39.89
CA LEU A 174 -14.00 30.14 39.87
C LEU A 174 -15.20 29.18 39.96
N LYS A 175 -15.13 28.02 39.32
CA LYS A 175 -16.24 27.06 39.25
C LYS A 175 -15.71 25.64 39.14
N PRO A 176 -14.88 25.15 40.09
CA PRO A 176 -14.32 23.80 40.04
C PRO A 176 -15.39 22.72 40.04
N GLU A 177 -16.52 22.96 40.71
CA GLU A 177 -17.65 22.05 40.79
C GLU A 177 -18.36 21.78 39.45
N LYS A 178 -18.10 22.59 38.43
CA LYS A 178 -18.64 22.42 37.08
C LYS A 178 -17.71 21.59 36.17
N GLY A 179 -16.49 21.36 36.60
CA GLY A 179 -15.54 20.54 35.91
C GLY A 179 -15.72 19.03 36.23
N ARG A 180 -15.21 18.20 35.35
CA ARG A 180 -15.05 16.76 35.59
C ARG A 180 -13.75 16.31 34.97
N SER A 181 -12.87 15.70 35.74
CA SER A 181 -11.66 15.08 35.23
C SER A 181 -12.00 13.99 34.22
N ALA A 182 -11.22 13.90 33.17
CA ALA A 182 -11.37 12.82 32.17
C ALA A 182 -10.76 11.49 32.65
N LEU A 183 -9.97 11.51 33.73
CA LEU A 183 -9.25 10.34 34.23
C LEU A 183 -9.82 9.76 35.53
N ASP A 184 -10.73 10.48 36.23
CA ASP A 184 -11.31 10.06 37.50
C ASP A 184 -12.67 9.40 37.34
#